data_f244a127ad9eb3235ab9edc37e04b932
#
_entry.id   f244a127ad9eb3235ab9edc37e04b932
#
_cell.length_a   1.000
_cell.length_b   1.000
_cell.length_c   1.000
_cell.angle_alpha   90.00
_cell.angle_beta   90.00
_cell.angle_gamma   90.00
#
_symmetry.space_group_name_H-M   'P 1'
#
loop_
_entity.id
_entity.type
_entity.pdbx_description
1 polymer ?
#
loop_
_entity_poly.entity_id
_entity_poly.type
_entity_poly.pdbx_seq_one_letter_code
_entity_poly.pdbx_strand_id
1 'polypeptide(L)'
;MKKLFRSLAIVAMTVLTLTACTTKSEPSNEVNNFRIKRGTNLSHWLSQNNEDRGEARRLHIQEDDFARLDSLGFDFVRIPIDEVQFWDEEGNKLPEAWDLLTFALDQCGKYHLRAIVDLHIIRSHYFNAVNENDKAANTLFTSEEAQQDLIDMWYQLSDALKGYSNDSVAYEFMNEPVAEDHEQWNQLIAKVHKALREREPQRTLVIGSNLWQGYQTIKYLKIPEGDKNIVISFHYYNPMLLTHYGAWWTPLASYSGKINYPGVLVSKEDFDAAPDSIKKELEPYTTQEWNIDKIREDFKDAIAAAKQYNVQLFCGEWGVYEPVDRELAYKWTKDMLTVFDEFDIAWTTWCYDADFGFWDQKKHDFKDKPLVDLLMESKGLENK
;
A
#
# COMPACT_ATOMS: atom_id res chain seq x y z
N MET A 1 18.41 25.86 93.48
CA MET A 1 19.07 24.76 92.76
C MET A 1 18.05 23.98 91.96
N LYS A 2 17.82 24.31 90.75
CA LYS A 2 16.96 23.56 89.80
C LYS A 2 17.77 23.38 88.52
N LYS A 3 18.05 22.11 88.15
CA LYS A 3 18.76 21.72 86.92
C LYS A 3 17.76 21.77 85.77
N LEU A 4 18.08 22.53 84.73
CA LEU A 4 17.37 22.57 83.44
C LEU A 4 17.95 21.50 82.52
N PHE A 5 17.17 20.48 82.15
CA PHE A 5 17.47 19.56 81.07
C PHE A 5 17.03 20.20 79.76
N ARG A 6 17.97 20.41 78.83
CA ARG A 6 17.63 20.72 77.43
C ARG A 6 17.64 19.42 76.64
N SER A 7 16.48 19.03 76.13
CA SER A 7 16.36 17.95 75.18
C SER A 7 16.66 18.49 73.78
N LEU A 8 17.66 17.93 73.12
CA LEU A 8 17.92 18.13 71.67
C LEU A 8 17.03 17.14 70.91
N ALA A 9 16.08 17.67 70.13
CA ALA A 9 15.36 16.88 69.15
C ALA A 9 16.16 16.85 67.84
N ILE A 10 16.65 15.69 67.42
CA ILE A 10 17.27 15.45 66.13
C ILE A 10 16.13 15.13 65.16
N VAL A 11 15.86 16.06 64.20
CA VAL A 11 14.97 15.81 63.08
C VAL A 11 15.75 15.09 62.01
N ALA A 12 15.54 13.81 61.86
CA ALA A 12 16.06 13.04 60.75
C ALA A 12 15.19 13.32 59.52
N MET A 13 15.75 14.07 58.57
CA MET A 13 15.14 14.37 57.29
C MET A 13 15.44 13.19 56.35
N THR A 14 14.46 12.28 56.18
CA THR A 14 14.57 11.18 55.24
C THR A 14 14.28 11.74 53.81
N VAL A 15 15.35 11.89 53.03
CA VAL A 15 15.22 12.20 51.62
C VAL A 15 14.76 10.93 50.88
N LEU A 16 13.50 10.86 50.51
CA LEU A 16 12.99 9.86 49.57
C LEU A 16 13.45 10.27 48.17
N THR A 17 14.52 9.63 47.68
CA THR A 17 14.85 9.66 46.26
C THR A 17 13.84 8.79 45.50
N LEU A 18 12.85 9.43 44.88
CA LEU A 18 12.01 8.80 43.85
C LEU A 18 12.90 8.55 42.63
N THR A 19 13.44 7.33 42.55
CA THR A 19 14.00 6.81 41.30
C THR A 19 12.81 6.54 40.39
N ALA A 20 12.52 7.45 39.46
CA ALA A 20 11.61 7.18 38.36
C ALA A 20 12.26 6.09 37.49
N CYS A 21 11.92 4.83 37.73
CA CYS A 21 12.12 3.77 36.76
C CYS A 21 11.23 4.11 35.55
N THR A 22 11.82 4.72 34.53
CA THR A 22 11.25 4.67 33.19
C THR A 22 11.40 3.22 32.74
N THR A 23 10.41 2.40 33.02
CA THR A 23 10.23 1.13 32.34
C THR A 23 10.03 1.47 30.87
N LYS A 24 11.06 1.27 30.04
CA LYS A 24 10.84 1.11 28.61
C LYS A 24 9.82 -0.02 28.51
N SER A 25 8.61 0.29 28.10
CA SER A 25 7.65 -0.72 27.71
C SER A 25 8.28 -1.47 26.54
N GLU A 26 8.59 -2.75 26.74
CA GLU A 26 8.83 -3.62 25.61
C GLU A 26 7.60 -3.55 24.69
N PRO A 27 7.78 -3.60 23.36
CA PRO A 27 6.65 -3.61 22.44
C PRO A 27 5.72 -4.75 22.90
N SER A 28 4.43 -4.42 23.10
CA SER A 28 3.47 -5.42 23.52
C SER A 28 3.38 -6.47 22.41
N ASN A 29 3.61 -7.74 22.73
CA ASN A 29 3.39 -8.87 21.83
C ASN A 29 1.90 -9.10 21.54
N GLU A 30 1.07 -8.15 21.86
CA GLU A 30 -0.38 -8.20 21.63
C GLU A 30 -0.67 -7.97 20.15
N VAL A 31 -1.22 -8.98 19.51
CA VAL A 31 -1.62 -8.93 18.09
C VAL A 31 -3.00 -8.25 18.02
N ASN A 32 -3.10 -7.19 17.21
CA ASN A 32 -4.40 -6.57 16.94
C ASN A 32 -5.26 -7.45 16.01
N ASN A 33 -6.52 -7.06 15.80
CA ASN A 33 -7.45 -7.80 14.94
C ASN A 33 -7.56 -7.20 13.53
N PHE A 34 -6.60 -6.40 13.08
CA PHE A 34 -6.59 -5.92 11.71
C PHE A 34 -6.44 -7.10 10.76
N ARG A 35 -7.50 -7.39 10.01
CA ARG A 35 -7.53 -8.45 9.00
C ARG A 35 -8.24 -7.93 7.77
N ILE A 36 -7.67 -8.16 6.61
CA ILE A 36 -8.18 -7.71 5.32
C ILE A 36 -8.25 -8.89 4.35
N LYS A 37 -9.13 -8.79 3.35
CA LYS A 37 -9.25 -9.81 2.32
C LYS A 37 -9.48 -9.23 0.93
N ARG A 38 -10.56 -8.48 0.73
CA ARG A 38 -10.97 -7.91 -0.57
C ARG A 38 -11.09 -6.40 -0.47
N GLY A 39 -10.28 -5.68 -1.24
CA GLY A 39 -10.29 -4.23 -1.25
C GLY A 39 -10.17 -3.62 -2.63
N THR A 40 -10.22 -2.30 -2.66
CA THR A 40 -9.91 -1.49 -3.84
C THR A 40 -9.15 -0.24 -3.45
N ASN A 41 -8.33 0.28 -4.36
CA ASN A 41 -7.63 1.55 -4.17
C ASN A 41 -8.56 2.72 -4.52
N LEU A 42 -8.69 3.70 -3.61
CA LEU A 42 -9.32 4.99 -3.88
C LEU A 42 -8.29 5.93 -4.50
N SER A 43 -7.79 5.56 -5.68
CA SER A 43 -6.73 6.28 -6.39
C SER A 43 -7.27 7.53 -7.11
N HIS A 44 -6.36 8.37 -7.64
CA HIS A 44 -6.68 9.58 -8.40
C HIS A 44 -7.59 10.59 -7.66
N TRP A 45 -7.54 10.57 -6.35
CA TRP A 45 -8.31 11.43 -5.46
C TRP A 45 -7.38 12.27 -4.55
N LEU A 46 -6.74 11.64 -3.56
CA LEU A 46 -5.75 12.25 -2.67
C LEU A 46 -4.31 11.96 -3.10
N SER A 47 -4.14 11.23 -4.18
CA SER A 47 -2.89 10.91 -4.86
C SER A 47 -3.10 10.95 -6.36
N GLN A 48 -2.04 11.24 -7.12
CA GLN A 48 -2.01 11.25 -8.60
C GLN A 48 -3.06 12.16 -9.26
N ASN A 49 -3.63 13.09 -8.52
CA ASN A 49 -4.58 14.08 -9.00
C ASN A 49 -4.17 15.48 -8.51
N ASN A 50 -3.35 16.16 -9.28
CA ASN A 50 -2.86 17.49 -8.96
C ASN A 50 -3.77 18.62 -9.46
N GLU A 51 -4.76 18.31 -10.28
CA GLU A 51 -5.62 19.30 -10.93
C GLU A 51 -6.88 19.59 -10.11
N ASP A 52 -7.54 18.57 -9.60
CA ASP A 52 -8.78 18.74 -8.84
C ASP A 52 -8.51 19.29 -7.44
N ARG A 53 -9.23 20.35 -7.10
CA ARG A 53 -9.25 21.01 -5.79
C ARG A 53 -10.66 21.46 -5.46
N GLY A 54 -10.90 21.77 -4.20
CA GLY A 54 -12.18 22.31 -3.75
C GLY A 54 -13.34 21.35 -4.01
N GLU A 55 -14.39 21.85 -4.67
CA GLU A 55 -15.61 21.08 -4.89
C GLU A 55 -15.39 19.83 -5.75
N ALA A 56 -14.60 19.91 -6.83
CA ALA A 56 -14.33 18.77 -7.71
C ALA A 56 -13.70 17.61 -6.92
N ARG A 57 -12.71 17.89 -6.07
CA ARG A 57 -12.08 16.89 -5.22
C ARG A 57 -13.03 16.32 -4.17
N ARG A 58 -13.89 17.16 -3.56
CA ARG A 58 -14.89 16.70 -2.57
C ARG A 58 -15.97 15.83 -3.18
N LEU A 59 -16.31 16.04 -4.44
CA LEU A 59 -17.31 15.27 -5.16
C LEU A 59 -16.74 13.98 -5.79
N HIS A 60 -15.42 13.80 -5.80
CA HIS A 60 -14.78 12.65 -6.43
C HIS A 60 -15.09 11.35 -5.67
N ILE A 61 -14.93 11.32 -4.35
CA ILE A 61 -15.32 10.20 -3.49
C ILE A 61 -16.30 10.71 -2.44
N GLN A 62 -17.45 10.09 -2.33
CA GLN A 62 -18.56 10.49 -1.48
C GLN A 62 -19.02 9.32 -0.58
N GLU A 63 -19.92 9.60 0.34
CA GLU A 63 -20.48 8.60 1.25
C GLU A 63 -21.06 7.38 0.53
N ASP A 64 -21.78 7.60 -0.58
CA ASP A 64 -22.41 6.53 -1.36
C ASP A 64 -21.40 5.55 -1.96
N ASP A 65 -20.16 5.96 -2.16
CA ASP A 65 -19.10 5.07 -2.65
C ASP A 65 -18.71 4.04 -1.58
N PHE A 66 -18.58 4.47 -0.33
CA PHE A 66 -18.30 3.55 0.80
C PHE A 66 -19.49 2.62 1.05
N ALA A 67 -20.73 3.13 1.01
CA ALA A 67 -21.93 2.32 1.11
C ALA A 67 -21.99 1.26 0.00
N ARG A 68 -21.62 1.62 -1.23
CA ARG A 68 -21.55 0.71 -2.38
C ARG A 68 -20.50 -0.37 -2.17
N LEU A 69 -19.28 0.00 -1.76
CA LEU A 69 -18.19 -0.95 -1.52
C LEU A 69 -18.56 -1.96 -0.44
N ASP A 70 -19.16 -1.52 0.68
CA ASP A 70 -19.68 -2.42 1.70
C ASP A 70 -20.77 -3.35 1.17
N SER A 71 -21.75 -2.81 0.42
CA SER A 71 -22.85 -3.59 -0.17
C SER A 71 -22.39 -4.61 -1.19
N LEU A 72 -21.29 -4.34 -1.91
CA LEU A 72 -20.64 -5.28 -2.83
C LEU A 72 -19.87 -6.37 -2.10
N GLY A 73 -19.51 -6.17 -0.83
CA GLY A 73 -18.79 -7.14 -0.02
C GLY A 73 -17.28 -6.90 0.06
N PHE A 74 -16.80 -5.72 -0.30
CA PHE A 74 -15.44 -5.30 0.06
C PHE A 74 -15.33 -5.16 1.58
N ASP A 75 -14.16 -5.39 2.13
CA ASP A 75 -13.91 -5.30 3.58
C ASP A 75 -12.90 -4.22 3.95
N PHE A 76 -12.21 -3.65 2.96
CA PHE A 76 -11.30 -2.54 3.18
C PHE A 76 -11.07 -1.72 1.90
N VAL A 77 -10.48 -0.54 2.10
CA VAL A 77 -9.94 0.32 1.03
C VAL A 77 -8.49 0.66 1.31
N ARG A 78 -7.69 0.82 0.26
CA ARG A 78 -6.38 1.47 0.33
C ARG A 78 -6.53 2.90 -0.16
N ILE A 79 -6.04 3.85 0.61
CA ILE A 79 -6.17 5.28 0.37
C ILE A 79 -4.77 5.86 0.11
N PRO A 80 -4.36 5.93 -1.17
CA PRO A 80 -3.12 6.58 -1.56
C PRO A 80 -3.18 8.09 -1.27
N ILE A 81 -2.12 8.64 -0.68
CA ILE A 81 -1.97 10.07 -0.42
C ILE A 81 -0.62 10.57 -0.91
N ASP A 82 -0.58 11.76 -1.53
CA ASP A 82 0.66 12.40 -1.97
C ASP A 82 1.05 13.54 -1.03
N GLU A 83 2.34 13.66 -0.74
CA GLU A 83 2.87 14.75 0.10
C GLU A 83 2.37 16.11 -0.37
N VAL A 84 2.47 16.43 -1.67
CA VAL A 84 2.08 17.72 -2.23
C VAL A 84 0.59 18.05 -2.11
N GLN A 85 -0.24 17.07 -1.76
CA GLN A 85 -1.66 17.23 -1.50
C GLN A 85 -1.93 17.58 -0.04
N PHE A 86 -1.08 17.13 0.87
CA PHE A 86 -1.26 17.20 2.32
C PHE A 86 -0.41 18.28 2.98
N TRP A 87 0.73 18.64 2.38
CA TRP A 87 1.65 19.65 2.92
C TRP A 87 2.13 20.61 1.84
N ASP A 88 2.27 21.88 2.22
CA ASP A 88 2.94 22.88 1.39
C ASP A 88 4.49 22.67 1.36
N GLU A 89 5.21 23.56 0.69
CA GLU A 89 6.68 23.47 0.59
C GLU A 89 7.39 23.70 1.94
N GLU A 90 6.76 24.38 2.87
CA GLU A 90 7.24 24.63 4.23
C GLU A 90 6.83 23.52 5.23
N GLY A 91 6.13 22.48 4.78
CA GLY A 91 5.66 21.36 5.62
C GLY A 91 4.42 21.66 6.45
N ASN A 92 3.71 22.76 6.16
CA ASN A 92 2.44 23.06 6.81
C ASN A 92 1.30 22.25 6.20
N LYS A 93 0.35 21.85 7.02
CA LYS A 93 -0.81 21.05 6.58
C LYS A 93 -1.71 21.86 5.65
N LEU A 94 -2.11 21.25 4.54
CA LEU A 94 -3.15 21.73 3.62
C LEU A 94 -4.51 21.19 4.07
N PRO A 95 -5.38 21.96 4.73
CA PRO A 95 -6.53 21.43 5.49
C PRO A 95 -7.47 20.56 4.66
N GLU A 96 -7.69 20.89 3.39
CA GLU A 96 -8.65 20.21 2.53
C GLU A 96 -8.38 18.70 2.43
N ALA A 97 -7.13 18.30 2.16
CA ALA A 97 -6.78 16.89 2.02
C ALA A 97 -6.89 16.13 3.36
N TRP A 98 -6.52 16.79 4.47
CA TRP A 98 -6.67 16.22 5.81
C TRP A 98 -8.14 16.02 6.19
N ASP A 99 -9.01 16.98 5.88
CA ASP A 99 -10.47 16.88 6.11
C ASP A 99 -11.06 15.73 5.29
N LEU A 100 -10.62 15.55 4.03
CA LEU A 100 -11.08 14.48 3.16
C LEU A 100 -10.56 13.09 3.60
N LEU A 101 -9.33 12.99 4.09
CA LEU A 101 -8.83 11.74 4.68
C LEU A 101 -9.62 11.37 5.93
N THR A 102 -9.88 12.34 6.82
CA THR A 102 -10.71 12.13 8.01
C THR A 102 -12.11 11.68 7.62
N PHE A 103 -12.74 12.37 6.66
CA PHE A 103 -14.04 11.96 6.10
C PHE A 103 -14.01 10.51 5.60
N ALA A 104 -12.99 10.13 4.81
CA ALA A 104 -12.89 8.76 4.29
C ALA A 104 -12.81 7.72 5.41
N LEU A 105 -11.99 7.98 6.43
CA LEU A 105 -11.84 7.05 7.56
C LEU A 105 -13.11 6.95 8.41
N ASP A 106 -13.84 8.06 8.59
CA ASP A 106 -15.14 8.07 9.27
C ASP A 106 -16.18 7.26 8.48
N GLN A 107 -16.21 7.40 7.13
CA GLN A 107 -17.08 6.59 6.29
C GLN A 107 -16.67 5.11 6.32
N CYS A 108 -15.38 4.78 6.30
CA CYS A 108 -14.92 3.40 6.50
C CYS A 108 -15.49 2.81 7.79
N GLY A 109 -15.37 3.54 8.91
CA GLY A 109 -15.95 3.11 10.19
C GLY A 109 -17.46 2.91 10.13
N LYS A 110 -18.18 3.81 9.46
CA LYS A 110 -19.64 3.75 9.29
C LYS A 110 -20.11 2.53 8.48
N TYR A 111 -19.38 2.18 7.43
CA TYR A 111 -19.71 1.11 6.49
C TYR A 111 -18.88 -0.16 6.69
N HIS A 112 -18.31 -0.36 7.89
CA HIS A 112 -17.59 -1.58 8.31
C HIS A 112 -16.41 -1.93 7.39
N LEU A 113 -15.83 -0.93 6.74
CA LEU A 113 -14.60 -1.06 5.95
C LEU A 113 -13.39 -0.76 6.84
N ARG A 114 -12.31 -1.47 6.61
CA ARG A 114 -10.99 -1.07 7.13
C ARG A 114 -10.32 -0.14 6.13
N ALA A 115 -9.28 0.56 6.57
CA ALA A 115 -8.51 1.43 5.70
C ALA A 115 -7.01 1.18 5.85
N ILE A 116 -6.29 1.19 4.73
CA ILE A 116 -4.84 1.33 4.69
C ILE A 116 -4.55 2.73 4.17
N VAL A 117 -3.93 3.57 4.99
CA VAL A 117 -3.42 4.88 4.54
C VAL A 117 -2.02 4.66 3.99
N ASP A 118 -1.84 4.95 2.72
CA ASP A 118 -0.62 4.71 1.97
C ASP A 118 0.04 6.04 1.57
N LEU A 119 1.26 6.28 2.03
CA LEU A 119 2.05 7.41 1.59
C LEU A 119 2.62 7.11 0.20
N HIS A 120 1.95 7.61 -0.84
CA HIS A 120 2.10 7.14 -2.20
C HIS A 120 3.24 7.83 -2.97
N ILE A 121 3.22 9.16 -3.00
CA ILE A 121 4.26 9.99 -3.63
C ILE A 121 4.72 11.05 -2.64
N ILE A 122 6.04 11.18 -2.49
CA ILE A 122 6.66 12.26 -1.73
C ILE A 122 7.69 12.99 -2.58
N ARG A 123 8.03 14.25 -2.22
CA ARG A 123 8.98 15.08 -2.99
C ARG A 123 10.35 14.45 -3.14
N SER A 124 10.77 13.66 -2.14
CA SER A 124 12.06 12.96 -2.15
C SER A 124 12.03 11.57 -2.78
N HIS A 125 10.85 11.09 -3.19
CA HIS A 125 10.67 9.79 -3.85
C HIS A 125 9.44 9.78 -4.74
N TYR A 126 9.67 9.49 -6.03
CA TYR A 126 8.65 9.18 -7.02
C TYR A 126 9.01 7.90 -7.76
N PHE A 127 8.15 6.90 -7.73
CA PHE A 127 8.43 5.56 -8.24
C PHE A 127 8.75 5.51 -9.75
N ASN A 128 8.27 6.48 -10.55
CA ASN A 128 8.62 6.61 -11.97
C ASN A 128 9.90 7.41 -12.24
N ALA A 129 10.48 8.09 -11.25
CA ALA A 129 11.68 8.92 -11.42
C ALA A 129 12.88 8.14 -11.99
N VAL A 130 12.96 6.84 -11.68
CA VAL A 130 14.02 5.95 -12.22
C VAL A 130 13.87 5.80 -13.73
N ASN A 131 12.64 5.68 -14.23
CA ASN A 131 12.34 5.54 -15.66
C ASN A 131 12.56 6.86 -16.41
N GLU A 132 12.37 7.99 -15.74
CA GLU A 132 12.52 9.34 -16.28
C GLU A 132 13.94 9.88 -16.15
N ASN A 133 14.88 9.13 -15.52
CA ASN A 133 16.23 9.56 -15.18
C ASN A 133 16.28 10.81 -14.27
N ASP A 134 15.23 11.06 -13.51
CA ASP A 134 15.16 12.18 -12.56
C ASP A 134 15.71 11.78 -11.18
N LYS A 135 17.03 11.94 -11.03
CA LYS A 135 17.70 11.66 -9.76
C LYS A 135 17.33 12.65 -8.64
N ALA A 136 16.85 13.84 -8.99
CA ALA A 136 16.48 14.85 -8.01
C ALA A 136 15.20 14.45 -7.26
N ALA A 137 14.30 13.74 -7.92
CA ALA A 137 13.07 13.22 -7.33
C ALA A 137 13.25 11.89 -6.58
N ASN A 138 14.47 11.41 -6.34
CA ASN A 138 14.71 10.13 -5.66
C ASN A 138 15.90 10.19 -4.69
N THR A 139 15.86 11.18 -3.79
CA THR A 139 16.91 11.41 -2.78
C THR A 139 16.67 10.67 -1.47
N LEU A 140 15.48 10.13 -1.25
CA LEU A 140 15.05 9.50 -0.01
C LEU A 140 16.04 8.46 0.54
N PHE A 141 16.56 7.61 -0.34
CA PHE A 141 17.40 6.49 0.11
C PHE A 141 18.85 6.88 0.44
N THR A 142 19.26 8.11 0.12
CA THR A 142 20.63 8.62 0.29
C THR A 142 20.73 9.86 1.16
N SER A 143 19.62 10.58 1.42
CA SER A 143 19.59 11.79 2.25
C SER A 143 19.00 11.50 3.63
N GLU A 144 19.78 11.75 4.68
CA GLU A 144 19.29 11.66 6.08
C GLU A 144 18.17 12.69 6.35
N GLU A 145 18.22 13.87 5.72
CA GLU A 145 17.19 14.90 5.82
C GLU A 145 15.86 14.39 5.22
N ALA A 146 15.87 13.86 4.00
CA ALA A 146 14.69 13.29 3.36
C ALA A 146 14.10 12.10 4.15
N GLN A 147 14.95 11.28 4.79
CA GLN A 147 14.50 10.20 5.66
C GLN A 147 13.84 10.74 6.94
N GLN A 148 14.35 11.85 7.49
CA GLN A 148 13.74 12.49 8.64
C GLN A 148 12.40 13.14 8.26
N ASP A 149 12.31 13.78 7.10
CA ASP A 149 11.07 14.35 6.58
C ASP A 149 9.98 13.28 6.41
N LEU A 150 10.33 12.10 5.90
CA LEU A 150 9.42 10.95 5.84
C LEU A 150 8.92 10.55 7.24
N ILE A 151 9.81 10.49 8.22
CA ILE A 151 9.44 10.16 9.61
C ILE A 151 8.53 11.26 10.20
N ASP A 152 8.82 12.52 9.94
CA ASP A 152 8.03 13.65 10.44
C ASP A 152 6.64 13.70 9.79
N MET A 153 6.50 13.35 8.50
CA MET A 153 5.20 13.15 7.86
C MET A 153 4.41 12.03 8.56
N TRP A 154 5.05 10.90 8.83
CA TRP A 154 4.41 9.81 9.58
C TRP A 154 4.05 10.20 11.01
N TYR A 155 4.83 11.06 11.67
CA TYR A 155 4.48 11.59 12.98
C TYR A 155 3.23 12.47 12.92
N GLN A 156 3.09 13.31 11.89
CA GLN A 156 1.90 14.14 11.71
C GLN A 156 0.67 13.28 11.33
N LEU A 157 0.83 12.24 10.52
CA LEU A 157 -0.23 11.27 10.22
C LEU A 157 -0.64 10.51 11.47
N SER A 158 0.31 9.96 12.23
CA SER A 158 0.03 9.28 13.50
C SER A 158 -0.72 10.18 14.48
N ASP A 159 -0.32 11.44 14.65
CA ASP A 159 -1.01 12.38 15.55
C ASP A 159 -2.47 12.63 15.13
N ALA A 160 -2.76 12.64 13.83
CA ALA A 160 -4.12 12.79 13.32
C ALA A 160 -4.95 11.49 13.40
N LEU A 161 -4.30 10.34 13.22
CA LEU A 161 -4.98 9.06 13.00
C LEU A 161 -4.99 8.12 14.20
N LYS A 162 -4.17 8.35 15.22
CA LYS A 162 -4.06 7.47 16.41
C LYS A 162 -5.35 7.28 17.19
N GLY A 163 -6.35 8.13 16.97
CA GLY A 163 -7.70 7.98 17.55
C GLY A 163 -8.54 6.86 16.93
N TYR A 164 -8.23 6.44 15.71
CA TYR A 164 -8.88 5.31 15.06
C TYR A 164 -8.36 3.98 15.62
N SER A 165 -9.25 2.98 15.68
CA SER A 165 -8.90 1.65 16.19
C SER A 165 -7.77 1.01 15.39
N ASN A 166 -6.88 0.29 16.09
CA ASN A 166 -5.85 -0.54 15.44
C ASN A 166 -6.44 -1.68 14.59
N ASP A 167 -7.70 -2.04 14.81
CA ASP A 167 -8.42 -3.06 14.05
C ASP A 167 -9.01 -2.50 12.75
N SER A 168 -9.06 -1.16 12.59
CA SER A 168 -9.71 -0.51 11.46
C SER A 168 -8.79 0.28 10.54
N VAL A 169 -7.66 0.80 11.03
CA VAL A 169 -6.74 1.62 10.24
C VAL A 169 -5.32 1.09 10.34
N ALA A 170 -4.68 0.92 9.19
CA ALA A 170 -3.27 0.55 9.06
C ALA A 170 -2.49 1.61 8.27
N TYR A 171 -1.17 1.64 8.42
CA TYR A 171 -0.27 2.57 7.74
C TYR A 171 0.66 1.82 6.79
N GLU A 172 0.69 2.21 5.54
CA GLU A 172 1.65 1.71 4.56
C GLU A 172 2.79 2.72 4.40
N PHE A 173 4.01 2.29 4.70
CA PHE A 173 5.16 3.17 4.85
C PHE A 173 5.41 4.03 3.63
N MET A 174 5.34 3.43 2.46
CA MET A 174 5.55 4.06 1.18
C MET A 174 5.12 3.13 0.06
N ASN A 175 4.50 3.70 -0.96
CA ASN A 175 4.23 3.04 -2.22
C ASN A 175 5.53 2.87 -3.03
N GLU A 176 5.73 1.68 -3.55
CA GLU A 176 6.70 1.36 -4.62
C GLU A 176 8.11 1.96 -4.45
N PRO A 177 8.83 1.66 -3.37
CA PRO A 177 10.19 2.13 -3.18
C PRO A 177 11.11 1.65 -4.31
N VAL A 178 12.02 2.52 -4.79
CA VAL A 178 12.97 2.23 -5.88
C VAL A 178 14.41 2.59 -5.48
N ALA A 179 14.88 2.01 -4.38
CA ALA A 179 16.25 2.17 -3.93
C ALA A 179 17.23 1.43 -4.86
N GLU A 180 18.43 1.96 -5.06
CA GLU A 180 19.48 1.31 -5.85
C GLU A 180 19.95 -0.01 -5.24
N ASP A 181 19.94 -0.11 -3.90
CA ASP A 181 20.26 -1.31 -3.14
C ASP A 181 19.10 -1.66 -2.20
N HIS A 182 18.71 -2.91 -2.16
CA HIS A 182 17.66 -3.41 -1.27
C HIS A 182 17.95 -3.10 0.21
N GLU A 183 19.21 -3.05 0.61
CA GLU A 183 19.59 -2.76 1.98
C GLU A 183 19.32 -1.31 2.39
N GLN A 184 19.38 -0.36 1.45
CA GLN A 184 18.99 1.04 1.72
C GLN A 184 17.51 1.10 2.14
N TRP A 185 16.63 0.39 1.44
CA TRP A 185 15.23 0.29 1.81
C TRP A 185 15.03 -0.44 3.16
N ASN A 186 15.70 -1.55 3.38
CA ASN A 186 15.64 -2.29 4.65
C ASN A 186 16.08 -1.43 5.85
N GLN A 187 17.11 -0.60 5.70
CA GLN A 187 17.55 0.33 6.74
C GLN A 187 16.51 1.42 7.00
N LEU A 188 15.88 1.94 5.95
CA LEU A 188 14.82 2.93 6.10
C LEU A 188 13.57 2.32 6.75
N ILE A 189 13.18 1.10 6.39
CA ILE A 189 12.12 0.34 7.08
C ILE A 189 12.39 0.29 8.58
N ALA A 190 13.63 -0.06 8.99
CA ALA A 190 13.98 -0.15 10.40
C ALA A 190 13.85 1.21 11.12
N LYS A 191 14.25 2.31 10.47
CA LYS A 191 14.11 3.67 11.01
C LYS A 191 12.64 4.06 11.20
N VAL A 192 11.82 3.93 10.15
CA VAL A 192 10.39 4.28 10.18
C VAL A 192 9.62 3.41 11.16
N HIS A 193 9.87 2.09 11.14
CA HIS A 193 9.26 1.15 12.08
C HIS A 193 9.54 1.54 13.52
N LYS A 194 10.81 1.80 13.88
CA LYS A 194 11.18 2.22 15.24
C LYS A 194 10.43 3.49 15.65
N ALA A 195 10.40 4.50 14.78
CA ALA A 195 9.75 5.77 15.04
C ALA A 195 8.24 5.60 15.29
N LEU A 196 7.57 4.81 14.47
CA LEU A 196 6.12 4.56 14.62
C LEU A 196 5.82 3.68 15.84
N ARG A 197 6.63 2.66 16.14
CA ARG A 197 6.40 1.80 17.32
C ARG A 197 6.58 2.53 18.66
N GLU A 198 7.40 3.57 18.72
CA GLU A 198 7.50 4.44 19.89
C GLU A 198 6.21 5.25 20.16
N ARG A 199 5.39 5.50 19.12
CA ARG A 199 4.12 6.24 19.21
C ARG A 199 2.90 5.32 19.29
N GLU A 200 2.87 4.33 18.42
CA GLU A 200 1.74 3.40 18.26
C GLU A 200 2.24 1.94 18.26
N PRO A 201 2.45 1.36 19.45
CA PRO A 201 3.06 0.02 19.58
C PRO A 201 2.28 -1.09 18.88
N GLN A 202 0.96 -0.91 18.65
CA GLN A 202 0.08 -1.95 18.11
C GLN A 202 -0.50 -1.63 16.73
N ARG A 203 -0.22 -0.44 16.14
CA ARG A 203 -0.73 -0.09 14.81
C ARG A 203 -0.24 -1.08 13.77
N THR A 204 -1.13 -1.59 12.92
CA THR A 204 -0.70 -2.41 11.77
C THR A 204 0.10 -1.56 10.79
N LEU A 205 1.28 -2.07 10.42
CA LEU A 205 2.19 -1.46 9.46
C LEU A 205 2.25 -2.33 8.22
N VAL A 206 2.00 -1.75 7.06
CA VAL A 206 2.10 -2.42 5.77
C VAL A 206 3.44 -2.07 5.15
N ILE A 207 4.20 -3.09 4.79
CA ILE A 207 5.59 -2.93 4.33
C ILE A 207 5.77 -3.74 3.04
N GLY A 208 6.08 -3.05 1.95
CA GLY A 208 6.38 -3.66 0.66
C GLY A 208 7.88 -3.85 0.42
N SER A 209 8.21 -4.66 -0.58
CA SER A 209 9.57 -4.87 -1.03
C SER A 209 10.09 -3.71 -1.88
N ASN A 210 11.40 -3.63 -2.10
CA ASN A 210 12.02 -2.66 -3.02
C ASN A 210 11.64 -2.94 -4.50
N LEU A 211 11.94 -2.01 -5.38
CA LEU A 211 11.70 -2.05 -6.84
C LEU A 211 10.21 -2.30 -7.16
N TRP A 212 9.41 -1.23 -6.92
CA TRP A 212 7.96 -1.18 -7.20
C TRP A 212 7.15 -2.22 -6.42
N GLN A 213 7.54 -2.54 -5.20
CA GLN A 213 6.93 -3.62 -4.40
C GLN A 213 6.85 -4.95 -5.18
N GLY A 214 7.82 -5.15 -6.08
CA GLY A 214 7.84 -6.28 -6.97
C GLY A 214 7.97 -7.61 -6.24
N TYR A 215 7.18 -8.61 -6.65
CA TYR A 215 7.23 -9.96 -6.08
C TYR A 215 8.63 -10.59 -6.18
N GLN A 216 9.42 -10.23 -7.22
CA GLN A 216 10.78 -10.76 -7.43
C GLN A 216 11.77 -10.33 -6.36
N THR A 217 11.51 -9.18 -5.72
CA THR A 217 12.42 -8.57 -4.74
C THR A 217 12.02 -8.83 -3.29
N ILE A 218 10.87 -9.45 -3.08
CA ILE A 218 10.37 -9.72 -1.72
C ILE A 218 11.30 -10.64 -0.91
N LYS A 219 12.05 -11.50 -1.56
CA LYS A 219 13.09 -12.34 -0.94
C LYS A 219 14.23 -11.57 -0.30
N TYR A 220 14.41 -10.30 -0.66
CA TYR A 220 15.41 -9.40 -0.06
C TYR A 220 14.83 -8.50 1.02
N LEU A 221 13.51 -8.54 1.22
CA LEU A 221 12.82 -7.76 2.24
C LEU A 221 13.18 -8.25 3.64
N LYS A 222 13.57 -7.32 4.50
CA LYS A 222 13.81 -7.56 5.93
C LYS A 222 12.83 -6.73 6.73
N ILE A 223 11.87 -7.37 7.37
CA ILE A 223 10.98 -6.72 8.32
C ILE A 223 11.45 -6.97 9.75
N PRO A 224 11.11 -6.10 10.71
CA PRO A 224 11.47 -6.29 12.12
C PRO A 224 10.95 -7.61 12.69
N GLU A 225 11.85 -8.43 13.20
CA GLU A 225 11.52 -9.74 13.75
C GLU A 225 10.65 -9.62 15.02
N GLY A 226 9.68 -10.52 15.15
CA GLY A 226 8.81 -10.61 16.32
C GLY A 226 7.62 -9.67 16.33
N ASP A 227 7.58 -8.66 15.48
CA ASP A 227 6.41 -7.80 15.33
C ASP A 227 5.32 -8.52 14.54
N LYS A 228 4.17 -8.75 15.18
CA LYS A 228 3.02 -9.45 14.58
C LYS A 228 1.98 -8.51 13.97
N ASN A 229 2.14 -7.20 14.17
CA ASN A 229 1.27 -6.17 13.60
C ASN A 229 1.89 -5.60 12.31
N ILE A 230 2.42 -6.49 11.47
CA ILE A 230 2.94 -6.19 10.14
C ILE A 230 2.15 -6.99 9.10
N VAL A 231 1.89 -6.36 7.96
CA VAL A 231 1.39 -6.97 6.73
C VAL A 231 2.47 -6.79 5.67
N ILE A 232 2.87 -7.88 5.00
CA ILE A 232 3.80 -7.79 3.87
C ILE A 232 3.00 -7.51 2.60
N SER A 233 3.39 -6.47 1.86
CA SER A 233 2.76 -6.05 0.61
C SER A 233 3.64 -6.33 -0.60
N PHE A 234 3.01 -6.67 -1.72
CA PHE A 234 3.62 -6.69 -3.04
C PHE A 234 2.61 -6.24 -4.10
N HIS A 235 3.10 -5.81 -5.28
CA HIS A 235 2.28 -5.47 -6.43
C HIS A 235 2.47 -6.49 -7.54
N TYR A 236 1.43 -6.72 -8.37
CA TYR A 236 1.52 -7.69 -9.44
C TYR A 236 0.68 -7.31 -10.65
N TYR A 237 1.37 -7.03 -11.74
CA TYR A 237 0.76 -6.70 -13.02
C TYR A 237 1.23 -7.62 -14.17
N ASN A 238 1.98 -8.70 -13.86
CA ASN A 238 2.45 -9.59 -14.91
C ASN A 238 1.34 -10.53 -15.44
N PRO A 239 1.34 -10.74 -16.76
CA PRO A 239 2.25 -10.18 -17.77
C PRO A 239 1.86 -8.75 -18.15
N MET A 240 2.78 -7.80 -18.02
CA MET A 240 2.47 -6.38 -18.29
C MET A 240 1.96 -6.12 -19.71
N LEU A 241 2.39 -6.90 -20.70
CA LEU A 241 1.85 -6.79 -22.05
C LEU A 241 0.33 -7.04 -22.10
N LEU A 242 -0.21 -7.89 -21.22
CA LEU A 242 -1.65 -8.10 -21.14
C LEU A 242 -2.31 -7.00 -20.30
N THR A 243 -1.83 -6.80 -19.07
CA THR A 243 -2.51 -5.92 -18.11
C THR A 243 -2.45 -4.45 -18.49
N HIS A 244 -1.45 -4.06 -19.29
CA HIS A 244 -1.23 -2.69 -19.76
C HIS A 244 -1.26 -2.56 -21.29
N TYR A 245 -1.94 -3.46 -21.99
CA TYR A 245 -2.02 -3.38 -23.44
C TYR A 245 -2.63 -2.05 -23.88
N GLY A 246 -1.89 -1.34 -24.77
CA GLY A 246 -2.28 -0.01 -25.25
C GLY A 246 -1.98 1.15 -24.27
N ALA A 247 -1.38 0.88 -23.10
CA ALA A 247 -1.02 1.91 -22.14
C ALA A 247 0.18 2.73 -22.66
N TRP A 248 -0.05 4.02 -22.93
CA TRP A 248 0.90 4.93 -23.57
C TRP A 248 2.19 5.18 -22.76
N TRP A 249 2.16 4.94 -21.45
CA TRP A 249 3.30 5.13 -20.53
C TRP A 249 4.21 3.91 -20.42
N THR A 250 3.92 2.82 -21.11
CA THR A 250 4.74 1.60 -21.06
C THR A 250 5.69 1.50 -22.24
N PRO A 251 6.81 0.78 -22.10
CA PRO A 251 7.72 0.52 -23.22
C PRO A 251 7.06 -0.23 -24.39
N LEU A 252 5.95 -0.92 -24.15
CA LEU A 252 5.21 -1.70 -25.15
C LEU A 252 4.02 -0.94 -25.75
N ALA A 253 3.90 0.38 -25.52
CA ALA A 253 2.79 1.21 -25.99
C ALA A 253 2.54 1.14 -27.51
N SER A 254 3.58 0.91 -28.32
CA SER A 254 3.48 0.80 -29.77
C SER A 254 3.12 -0.61 -30.27
N TYR A 255 2.96 -1.60 -29.40
CA TYR A 255 2.50 -2.91 -29.79
C TYR A 255 0.99 -2.90 -30.08
N SER A 256 0.64 -3.33 -31.29
CA SER A 256 -0.77 -3.39 -31.77
C SER A 256 -1.18 -4.79 -32.27
N GLY A 257 -0.31 -5.79 -32.07
CA GLY A 257 -0.58 -7.18 -32.44
C GLY A 257 -1.57 -7.85 -31.47
N LYS A 258 -1.98 -9.05 -31.79
CA LYS A 258 -2.87 -9.84 -30.93
C LYS A 258 -2.15 -10.31 -29.67
N ILE A 259 -2.93 -10.44 -28.60
CA ILE A 259 -2.50 -11.06 -27.36
C ILE A 259 -3.32 -12.32 -27.12
N ASN A 260 -2.67 -13.38 -26.65
CA ASN A 260 -3.32 -14.62 -26.22
C ASN A 260 -3.15 -14.79 -24.69
N TYR A 261 -4.14 -15.38 -24.04
CA TYR A 261 -4.06 -15.80 -22.64
C TYR A 261 -5.17 -16.83 -22.38
N PRO A 262 -4.85 -17.94 -21.68
CA PRO A 262 -3.54 -18.39 -21.21
C PRO A 262 -2.66 -18.91 -22.36
N GLY A 263 -1.35 -18.99 -22.10
CA GLY A 263 -0.33 -19.53 -23.02
C GLY A 263 0.77 -18.55 -23.37
N VAL A 264 1.38 -18.71 -24.53
CA VAL A 264 2.33 -17.76 -25.10
C VAL A 264 1.55 -16.56 -25.61
N LEU A 265 1.89 -15.34 -25.12
CA LEU A 265 1.07 -14.15 -25.39
C LEU A 265 1.15 -13.70 -26.84
N VAL A 266 2.34 -13.73 -27.45
CA VAL A 266 2.63 -13.17 -28.77
C VAL A 266 3.01 -14.28 -29.74
N SER A 267 2.26 -14.37 -30.82
CA SER A 267 2.61 -15.31 -31.91
C SER A 267 3.90 -14.88 -32.61
N LYS A 268 4.56 -15.83 -33.29
CA LYS A 268 5.72 -15.49 -34.11
C LYS A 268 5.37 -14.49 -35.21
N GLU A 269 4.19 -14.61 -35.80
CA GLU A 269 3.71 -13.71 -36.86
C GLU A 269 3.55 -12.27 -36.33
N ASP A 270 2.89 -12.10 -35.17
CA ASP A 270 2.71 -10.79 -34.56
C ASP A 270 4.05 -10.18 -34.09
N PHE A 271 4.99 -11.01 -33.61
CA PHE A 271 6.34 -10.58 -33.25
C PHE A 271 7.13 -10.09 -34.48
N ASP A 272 7.07 -10.85 -35.56
CA ASP A 272 7.80 -10.48 -36.80
C ASP A 272 7.26 -9.16 -37.39
N ALA A 273 5.94 -8.90 -37.22
CA ALA A 273 5.29 -7.68 -37.68
C ALA A 273 5.46 -6.48 -36.73
N ALA A 274 5.90 -6.70 -35.48
CA ALA A 274 6.07 -5.65 -34.50
C ALA A 274 7.21 -4.68 -34.86
N PRO A 275 7.14 -3.40 -34.41
CA PRO A 275 8.23 -2.45 -34.58
C PRO A 275 9.54 -2.96 -33.96
N ASP A 276 10.67 -2.80 -34.69
CA ASP A 276 11.98 -3.24 -34.20
C ASP A 276 12.36 -2.59 -32.85
N SER A 277 11.88 -1.38 -32.61
CA SER A 277 12.15 -0.63 -31.38
C SER A 277 11.67 -1.31 -30.08
N ILE A 278 10.67 -2.21 -30.17
CA ILE A 278 10.09 -2.90 -29.00
C ILE A 278 10.35 -4.41 -29.00
N LYS A 279 11.02 -4.95 -30.02
CA LYS A 279 11.21 -6.42 -30.12
C LYS A 279 11.95 -7.00 -28.92
N LYS A 280 12.91 -6.28 -28.36
CA LYS A 280 13.65 -6.72 -27.18
C LYS A 280 12.74 -6.89 -25.95
N GLU A 281 11.87 -5.93 -25.71
CA GLU A 281 10.89 -5.94 -24.62
C GLU A 281 9.77 -6.96 -24.89
N LEU A 282 9.50 -7.26 -26.15
CA LEU A 282 8.44 -8.19 -26.57
C LEU A 282 8.91 -9.66 -26.57
N GLU A 283 10.22 -9.91 -26.70
CA GLU A 283 10.80 -11.26 -26.82
C GLU A 283 10.35 -12.23 -25.70
N PRO A 284 10.31 -11.87 -24.40
CA PRO A 284 9.88 -12.77 -23.34
C PRO A 284 8.45 -13.28 -23.53
N TYR A 285 7.58 -12.51 -24.17
CA TYR A 285 6.18 -12.85 -24.40
C TYR A 285 5.96 -13.79 -25.59
N THR A 286 7.03 -14.11 -26.35
CA THR A 286 6.98 -15.06 -27.49
C THR A 286 7.35 -16.48 -27.11
N THR A 287 7.92 -16.69 -25.93
CA THR A 287 8.45 -18.00 -25.52
C THR A 287 7.92 -18.45 -24.16
N GLN A 288 7.67 -17.53 -23.25
CA GLN A 288 7.17 -17.84 -21.93
C GLN A 288 5.67 -18.12 -21.97
N GLU A 289 5.24 -19.22 -21.34
CA GLU A 289 3.84 -19.47 -21.09
C GLU A 289 3.35 -18.68 -19.88
N TRP A 290 2.23 -17.97 -20.05
CA TRP A 290 1.57 -17.21 -19.03
C TRP A 290 0.22 -17.87 -18.71
N ASN A 291 0.06 -18.31 -17.51
CA ASN A 291 -1.12 -19.02 -17.01
C ASN A 291 -1.14 -19.01 -15.48
N ILE A 292 -2.11 -19.66 -14.87
CA ILE A 292 -2.27 -19.73 -13.42
C ILE A 292 -1.05 -20.36 -12.71
N ASP A 293 -0.36 -21.32 -13.33
CA ASP A 293 0.82 -21.95 -12.72
C ASP A 293 2.00 -20.98 -12.68
N LYS A 294 2.11 -20.08 -13.68
CA LYS A 294 3.10 -18.99 -13.65
C LYS A 294 2.83 -18.01 -12.52
N ILE A 295 1.57 -17.65 -12.27
CA ILE A 295 1.19 -16.80 -11.13
C ILE A 295 1.57 -17.48 -9.81
N ARG A 296 1.28 -18.78 -9.64
CA ARG A 296 1.69 -19.56 -8.47
C ARG A 296 3.20 -19.55 -8.27
N GLU A 297 3.96 -19.73 -9.36
CA GLU A 297 5.41 -19.69 -9.33
C GLU A 297 5.93 -18.32 -8.89
N ASP A 298 5.38 -17.24 -9.45
CA ASP A 298 5.77 -15.86 -9.14
C ASP A 298 5.51 -15.50 -7.67
N PHE A 299 4.47 -16.06 -7.05
CA PHE A 299 4.12 -15.76 -5.66
C PHE A 299 4.88 -16.58 -4.60
N LYS A 300 5.68 -17.57 -5.00
CA LYS A 300 6.38 -18.46 -4.07
C LYS A 300 7.21 -17.73 -3.02
N ASP A 301 8.01 -16.75 -3.45
CA ASP A 301 8.89 -16.02 -2.53
C ASP A 301 8.09 -15.13 -1.58
N ALA A 302 6.98 -14.53 -2.04
CA ALA A 302 6.08 -13.74 -1.23
C ALA A 302 5.38 -14.59 -0.16
N ILE A 303 4.86 -15.75 -0.56
CA ILE A 303 4.24 -16.72 0.35
C ILE A 303 5.25 -17.23 1.37
N ALA A 304 6.49 -17.51 0.95
CA ALA A 304 7.55 -17.97 1.83
C ALA A 304 7.94 -16.90 2.86
N ALA A 305 8.05 -15.63 2.44
CA ALA A 305 8.35 -14.50 3.34
C ALA A 305 7.25 -14.31 4.38
N ALA A 306 5.98 -14.28 3.99
CA ALA A 306 4.86 -14.16 4.91
C ALA A 306 4.81 -15.30 5.95
N LYS A 307 5.09 -16.54 5.51
CA LYS A 307 5.19 -17.70 6.40
C LYS A 307 6.39 -17.60 7.36
N GLN A 308 7.55 -17.17 6.87
CA GLN A 308 8.76 -17.01 7.68
C GLN A 308 8.53 -16.05 8.84
N TYR A 309 7.93 -14.89 8.57
CA TYR A 309 7.65 -13.88 9.59
C TYR A 309 6.33 -14.14 10.35
N ASN A 310 5.50 -15.08 9.87
CA ASN A 310 4.17 -15.37 10.39
C ASN A 310 3.29 -14.11 10.47
N VAL A 311 3.11 -13.47 9.31
CA VAL A 311 2.31 -12.26 9.10
C VAL A 311 1.41 -12.42 7.87
N GLN A 312 0.40 -11.55 7.72
CA GLN A 312 -0.49 -11.58 6.56
C GLN A 312 0.25 -11.13 5.29
N LEU A 313 -0.07 -11.78 4.15
CA LEU A 313 0.38 -11.37 2.82
C LEU A 313 -0.72 -10.59 2.10
N PHE A 314 -0.33 -9.55 1.39
CA PHE A 314 -1.23 -8.62 0.75
C PHE A 314 -0.71 -8.24 -0.66
N CYS A 315 -1.54 -8.35 -1.68
CA CYS A 315 -1.28 -7.78 -2.99
C CYS A 315 -1.91 -6.37 -3.04
N GLY A 316 -1.08 -5.34 -2.87
CA GLY A 316 -1.50 -3.94 -2.72
C GLY A 316 -2.00 -3.31 -4.01
N GLU A 317 -1.54 -3.82 -5.16
CA GLU A 317 -2.02 -3.38 -6.45
C GLU A 317 -1.98 -4.53 -7.46
N TRP A 318 -3.07 -4.65 -8.20
CA TRP A 318 -3.22 -5.50 -9.37
C TRP A 318 -4.45 -5.07 -10.15
N GLY A 319 -4.47 -5.35 -11.44
CA GLY A 319 -5.60 -4.94 -12.28
C GLY A 319 -5.27 -5.04 -13.76
N VAL A 320 -6.26 -4.72 -14.59
CA VAL A 320 -6.14 -4.72 -16.05
C VAL A 320 -6.67 -3.41 -16.61
N TYR A 321 -5.85 -2.75 -17.42
CA TYR A 321 -6.17 -1.49 -18.08
C TYR A 321 -7.45 -1.59 -18.91
N GLU A 322 -8.30 -0.59 -18.85
CA GLU A 322 -9.65 -0.60 -19.47
C GLU A 322 -9.67 -0.96 -20.97
N PRO A 323 -8.71 -0.50 -21.82
CA PRO A 323 -8.67 -0.84 -23.25
C PRO A 323 -8.35 -2.30 -23.58
N VAL A 324 -7.91 -3.09 -22.62
CA VAL A 324 -7.62 -4.52 -22.83
C VAL A 324 -8.90 -5.29 -23.17
N ASP A 325 -8.79 -6.26 -24.08
CA ASP A 325 -9.89 -7.17 -24.38
C ASP A 325 -10.49 -7.78 -23.10
N ARG A 326 -11.79 -7.58 -22.88
CA ARG A 326 -12.44 -7.96 -21.61
C ARG A 326 -12.44 -9.46 -21.34
N GLU A 327 -12.51 -10.30 -22.38
CA GLU A 327 -12.45 -11.75 -22.17
C GLU A 327 -11.08 -12.19 -21.67
N LEU A 328 -10.00 -11.57 -22.18
CA LEU A 328 -8.65 -11.83 -21.69
C LEU A 328 -8.49 -11.31 -20.25
N ALA A 329 -8.98 -10.11 -19.98
CA ALA A 329 -8.98 -9.51 -18.66
C ALA A 329 -9.68 -10.41 -17.62
N TYR A 330 -10.88 -10.95 -17.95
CA TYR A 330 -11.63 -11.82 -17.03
C TYR A 330 -10.92 -13.16 -16.80
N LYS A 331 -10.30 -13.75 -17.82
CA LYS A 331 -9.53 -14.99 -17.65
C LYS A 331 -8.36 -14.79 -16.70
N TRP A 332 -7.58 -13.72 -16.93
CA TRP A 332 -6.45 -13.40 -16.06
C TRP A 332 -6.90 -13.05 -14.63
N THR A 333 -7.94 -12.24 -14.48
CA THR A 333 -8.52 -11.90 -13.17
C THR A 333 -8.98 -13.15 -12.42
N LYS A 334 -9.62 -14.10 -13.10
CA LYS A 334 -10.07 -15.36 -12.48
C LYS A 334 -8.89 -16.20 -11.98
N ASP A 335 -7.82 -16.28 -12.76
CA ASP A 335 -6.60 -16.99 -12.36
C ASP A 335 -5.97 -16.31 -11.13
N MET A 336 -5.89 -14.97 -11.11
CA MET A 336 -5.40 -14.20 -9.96
C MET A 336 -6.22 -14.48 -8.69
N LEU A 337 -7.55 -14.36 -8.77
CA LEU A 337 -8.44 -14.62 -7.63
C LEU A 337 -8.34 -16.05 -7.12
N THR A 338 -8.19 -17.01 -8.04
CA THR A 338 -7.97 -18.43 -7.67
C THR A 338 -6.70 -18.59 -6.84
N VAL A 339 -5.61 -17.94 -7.25
CA VAL A 339 -4.33 -18.03 -6.52
C VAL A 339 -4.40 -17.26 -5.19
N PHE A 340 -5.06 -16.11 -5.15
CA PHE A 340 -5.28 -15.39 -3.90
C PHE A 340 -6.06 -16.23 -2.87
N ASP A 341 -7.11 -16.91 -3.32
CA ASP A 341 -7.92 -17.77 -2.46
C ASP A 341 -7.19 -19.05 -2.01
N GLU A 342 -6.34 -19.63 -2.88
CA GLU A 342 -5.55 -20.82 -2.60
C GLU A 342 -4.53 -20.57 -1.49
N PHE A 343 -3.91 -19.39 -1.46
CA PHE A 343 -2.83 -19.06 -0.52
C PHE A 343 -3.23 -18.06 0.56
N ASP A 344 -4.52 -17.73 0.67
CA ASP A 344 -5.07 -16.77 1.64
C ASP A 344 -4.41 -15.38 1.55
N ILE A 345 -4.17 -14.91 0.33
CA ILE A 345 -3.60 -13.59 0.07
C ILE A 345 -4.72 -12.55 0.06
N ALA A 346 -4.57 -11.48 0.85
CA ALA A 346 -5.44 -10.32 0.74
C ALA A 346 -5.07 -9.50 -0.51
N TRP A 347 -6.03 -8.75 -1.07
CA TRP A 347 -5.79 -8.00 -2.29
C TRP A 347 -6.60 -6.70 -2.37
N THR A 348 -6.05 -5.71 -3.09
CA THR A 348 -6.78 -4.52 -3.56
C THR A 348 -6.61 -4.35 -5.05
N THR A 349 -7.73 -4.14 -5.76
CA THR A 349 -7.68 -3.78 -7.17
C THR A 349 -7.09 -2.38 -7.35
N TRP A 350 -6.28 -2.19 -8.34
CA TRP A 350 -6.02 -0.89 -8.92
C TRP A 350 -6.94 -0.72 -10.10
N CYS A 351 -8.05 0.06 -9.99
CA CYS A 351 -8.52 0.81 -8.84
C CYS A 351 -10.07 0.84 -8.77
N TYR A 352 -10.67 1.69 -7.94
CA TYR A 352 -12.11 1.85 -7.83
C TYR A 352 -12.70 2.51 -9.09
N ASP A 353 -12.17 3.66 -9.48
CA ASP A 353 -12.51 4.39 -10.70
C ASP A 353 -11.27 4.62 -11.58
N ALA A 354 -11.23 5.62 -12.46
CA ALA A 354 -10.15 5.84 -13.42
C ALA A 354 -9.96 4.69 -14.42
N ASP A 355 -8.79 4.56 -15.02
CA ASP A 355 -8.52 3.75 -16.21
C ASP A 355 -8.34 2.24 -15.99
N PHE A 356 -8.18 1.82 -14.75
CA PHE A 356 -8.24 0.42 -14.31
C PHE A 356 -9.51 0.13 -13.49
N GLY A 357 -10.36 1.13 -13.34
CA GLY A 357 -11.51 1.10 -12.45
C GLY A 357 -12.71 0.35 -12.99
N PHE A 358 -13.56 -0.06 -12.08
CA PHE A 358 -14.83 -0.73 -12.41
C PHE A 358 -16.05 0.18 -12.20
N TRP A 359 -15.87 1.39 -11.66
CA TRP A 359 -16.91 2.38 -11.41
C TRP A 359 -16.69 3.64 -12.26
N ASP A 360 -17.76 4.27 -12.76
CA ASP A 360 -17.73 5.55 -13.48
C ASP A 360 -18.38 6.62 -12.61
N GLN A 361 -17.55 7.47 -11.99
CA GLN A 361 -18.02 8.54 -11.11
C GLN A 361 -18.91 9.57 -11.83
N LYS A 362 -18.72 9.77 -13.14
CA LYS A 362 -19.52 10.74 -13.91
C LYS A 362 -20.89 10.21 -14.27
N LYS A 363 -20.98 8.91 -14.56
CA LYS A 363 -22.23 8.26 -14.93
C LYS A 363 -22.99 7.69 -13.73
N HIS A 364 -22.32 7.57 -12.57
CA HIS A 364 -22.81 6.85 -11.39
C HIS A 364 -23.28 5.43 -11.73
N ASP A 365 -22.45 4.70 -12.50
CA ASP A 365 -22.74 3.35 -12.95
C ASP A 365 -21.45 2.50 -13.05
N PHE A 366 -21.61 1.19 -13.12
CA PHE A 366 -20.49 0.30 -13.35
C PHE A 366 -19.94 0.45 -14.78
N LYS A 367 -18.63 0.64 -14.91
CA LYS A 367 -17.92 0.51 -16.18
C LYS A 367 -17.87 -0.95 -16.62
N ASP A 368 -17.69 -1.85 -15.64
CA ASP A 368 -17.49 -3.27 -15.88
C ASP A 368 -18.14 -4.11 -14.75
N LYS A 369 -19.47 -4.26 -14.85
CA LYS A 369 -20.22 -5.05 -13.87
C LYS A 369 -19.82 -6.53 -13.85
N PRO A 370 -19.53 -7.20 -15.01
CA PRO A 370 -19.01 -8.57 -15.02
C PRO A 370 -17.68 -8.72 -14.26
N LEU A 371 -16.78 -7.71 -14.33
CA LEU A 371 -15.55 -7.72 -13.52
C LEU A 371 -15.87 -7.69 -12.03
N VAL A 372 -16.79 -6.81 -11.60
CA VAL A 372 -17.21 -6.74 -10.19
C VAL A 372 -17.79 -8.07 -9.71
N ASP A 373 -18.67 -8.67 -10.51
CA ASP A 373 -19.26 -9.97 -10.17
C ASP A 373 -18.18 -11.04 -9.99
N LEU A 374 -17.19 -11.06 -10.89
CA LEU A 374 -16.03 -11.95 -10.79
C LEU A 374 -15.18 -11.71 -9.53
N LEU A 375 -14.91 -10.44 -9.20
CA LEU A 375 -14.18 -10.08 -7.98
C LEU A 375 -14.88 -10.61 -6.72
N MET A 376 -16.22 -10.60 -6.72
CA MET A 376 -17.01 -11.05 -5.56
C MET A 376 -17.16 -12.58 -5.49
N GLU A 377 -16.74 -13.35 -6.51
CA GLU A 377 -16.63 -14.80 -6.43
C GLU A 377 -15.50 -15.27 -5.48
N SER A 378 -14.48 -14.44 -5.26
CA SER A 378 -13.39 -14.77 -4.33
C SER A 378 -13.87 -14.81 -2.88
N LYS A 379 -13.10 -15.51 -2.03
CA LYS A 379 -13.42 -15.61 -0.60
C LYS A 379 -13.34 -14.25 0.08
N GLY A 380 -14.38 -13.86 0.80
CA GLY A 380 -14.39 -12.70 1.69
C GLY A 380 -13.87 -13.05 3.10
N LEU A 381 -13.82 -12.02 3.96
CA LEU A 381 -13.55 -12.24 5.38
C LEU A 381 -14.67 -13.09 6.00
N GLU A 382 -14.27 -14.14 6.72
CA GLU A 382 -15.17 -14.83 7.64
C GLU A 382 -15.42 -13.91 8.84
N ASN A 383 -16.67 -13.51 9.08
CA ASN A 383 -17.09 -12.58 10.13
C ASN A 383 -16.58 -11.13 9.91
N LYS A 384 -17.12 -10.48 8.89
CA LYS A 384 -16.97 -9.06 8.62
C LYS A 384 -17.51 -8.17 9.77
#